data_abd617b6f6eb6a0385a2282abba1b094
#
_entry.id   abd617b6f6eb6a0385a2282abba1b094
#
_cell.length_a   1.000
_cell.length_b   1.000
_cell.length_c   1.000
_cell.angle_alpha   90.00
_cell.angle_beta   90.00
_cell.angle_gamma   90.00
#
_symmetry.space_group_name_H-M   'P 1'
#
loop_
_entity.id
_entity.type
_entity.pdbx_description
1 polymer ?
#
loop_
_entity_poly.entity_id
_entity_poly.type
_entity_poly.pdbx_seq_one_letter_code
_entity_poly.pdbx_strand_id
1 'polypeptide(L)'
;MFLCSQIWAAEVIVQPRVAAVERDGITGAGQVVSVGNRLLVFYPNHPDDFGGSGGSGASVSEDGGATWQAQPDDWPMSRMVDLWADKLRDDSLIAFGIRWVPDPKKRGEMTAKDVPEDAYQIAISKDAGRTWDTQSTVIECPAEFGVIARPLPHVFEDESGALFMPAYAWGKSGNHALLLQSKDRGRRWTVLTSITTAAAMVKAGAPVTTPWLETTVSPTQNGDLLAIVRTGSSAKSSLVSVRSSDHGKTWSKPEKLPIAGKLPTLQLLPNGMLVLLTAHTKNHCRLYLSADGSGRAWSPAHVLTSQSGGNTGMTITGKDSLLIISPANKRIDAWRTSLKPSPVVSDSLAVPKGILFAKGMLTWSSNADAHVVTPVLIEKAAGYADTEVLPHASIRVEGTKIDLGRQLLIGATYIFEVRAVDREGRVSPPSRSVPSVN
;
A
#
# COMPACT_ATOMS: atom_id res chain seq x y z
N MET A 1 -16.83 30.86 9.43
CA MET A 1 -16.53 29.86 8.40
C MET A 1 -16.84 28.51 9.01
N PHE A 2 -18.04 27.98 8.75
CA PHE A 2 -18.47 26.70 9.30
C PHE A 2 -17.72 25.59 8.56
N LEU A 3 -16.81 24.93 9.24
CA LEU A 3 -16.29 23.61 8.82
C LEU A 3 -17.47 22.65 8.90
N CYS A 4 -18.06 22.35 7.76
CA CYS A 4 -19.01 21.28 7.61
C CYS A 4 -18.29 19.99 8.06
N SER A 5 -18.64 19.47 9.23
CA SER A 5 -18.17 18.18 9.72
C SER A 5 -18.76 17.11 8.80
N GLN A 6 -18.04 16.78 7.73
CA GLN A 6 -18.31 15.54 7.00
C GLN A 6 -18.10 14.41 8.00
N ILE A 7 -19.18 13.76 8.39
CA ILE A 7 -19.15 12.56 9.21
C ILE A 7 -18.55 11.46 8.33
N TRP A 8 -17.26 11.23 8.48
CA TRP A 8 -16.57 10.12 7.80
C TRP A 8 -17.05 8.82 8.42
N ALA A 9 -17.47 7.89 7.57
CA ALA A 9 -18.11 6.66 8.00
C ALA A 9 -17.14 5.65 8.67
N ALA A 10 -15.84 5.93 8.71
CA ALA A 10 -14.87 5.02 9.33
C ALA A 10 -13.66 5.77 9.94
N GLU A 11 -13.15 5.24 11.03
CA GLU A 11 -11.91 5.61 11.70
C GLU A 11 -10.80 4.59 11.39
N VAL A 12 -9.60 5.06 11.10
CA VAL A 12 -8.42 4.22 10.93
C VAL A 12 -7.68 4.14 12.25
N ILE A 13 -7.69 2.95 12.85
CA ILE A 13 -7.00 2.68 14.11
C ILE A 13 -5.83 1.72 13.82
N VAL A 14 -4.63 2.11 14.19
CA VAL A 14 -3.44 1.27 14.09
C VAL A 14 -2.99 0.79 15.46
N GLN A 15 -2.41 -0.41 15.51
CA GLN A 15 -1.60 -0.84 16.64
C GLN A 15 -0.22 -0.18 16.53
N PRO A 16 0.53 -0.05 17.64
CA PRO A 16 1.92 0.36 17.58
C PRO A 16 2.68 -0.47 16.56
N ARG A 17 3.48 0.20 15.71
CA ARG A 17 4.22 -0.49 14.66
C ARG A 17 5.23 -1.46 15.22
N VAL A 18 5.47 -2.53 14.47
CA VAL A 18 6.53 -3.50 14.73
C VAL A 18 7.47 -3.55 13.54
N ALA A 19 8.72 -3.97 13.74
CA ALA A 19 9.60 -4.25 12.64
C ALA A 19 9.25 -5.62 12.04
N ALA A 20 8.80 -5.65 10.79
CA ALA A 20 8.61 -6.90 10.05
C ALA A 20 9.95 -7.46 9.54
N VAL A 21 10.91 -6.57 9.30
CA VAL A 21 12.27 -6.90 8.89
C VAL A 21 13.22 -5.87 9.50
N GLU A 22 14.36 -6.33 10.02
CA GLU A 22 15.50 -5.49 10.39
C GLU A 22 16.75 -6.07 9.72
N ARG A 23 17.28 -5.36 8.72
CA ARG A 23 18.43 -5.81 7.95
C ARG A 23 19.07 -4.65 7.19
N ASP A 24 20.40 -4.67 7.07
CA ASP A 24 21.13 -3.79 6.17
C ASP A 24 20.82 -4.12 4.69
N GLY A 25 20.83 -3.10 3.83
CA GLY A 25 20.63 -3.26 2.39
C GLY A 25 19.15 -3.25 1.93
N ILE A 26 18.19 -3.11 2.83
CA ILE A 26 16.77 -2.94 2.43
C ILE A 26 16.58 -1.57 1.81
N THR A 27 16.08 -1.54 0.58
CA THR A 27 15.87 -0.31 -0.19
C THR A 27 14.40 -0.01 -0.47
N GLY A 28 13.52 -0.98 -0.26
CA GLY A 28 12.07 -0.84 -0.41
C GLY A 28 11.32 -1.81 0.46
N ALA A 29 10.07 -1.51 0.81
CA ALA A 29 9.15 -2.54 1.23
C ALA A 29 8.69 -3.26 -0.02
N GLY A 30 8.73 -4.58 0.02
CA GLY A 30 8.10 -5.41 -0.97
C GLY A 30 6.58 -5.43 -0.76
N GLN A 31 5.99 -6.56 -1.05
CA GLN A 31 4.57 -6.80 -0.83
C GLN A 31 4.34 -7.67 0.39
N VAL A 32 3.13 -7.65 0.90
CA VAL A 32 2.70 -8.50 2.00
C VAL A 32 1.45 -9.27 1.59
N VAL A 33 1.40 -10.54 1.93
CA VAL A 33 0.23 -11.40 1.72
C VAL A 33 -0.15 -12.12 3.00
N SER A 34 -1.44 -12.40 3.18
CA SER A 34 -1.99 -13.09 4.34
C SER A 34 -2.72 -14.37 3.97
N VAL A 35 -2.51 -15.42 4.77
CA VAL A 35 -3.33 -16.64 4.78
C VAL A 35 -3.68 -16.97 6.24
N GLY A 36 -4.90 -16.65 6.65
CA GLY A 36 -5.28 -16.70 8.05
C GLY A 36 -4.40 -15.77 8.91
N ASN A 37 -3.83 -16.30 9.98
CA ASN A 37 -2.91 -15.54 10.85
C ASN A 37 -1.47 -15.50 10.33
N ARG A 38 -1.15 -16.30 9.29
CA ARG A 38 0.17 -16.29 8.70
C ARG A 38 0.30 -15.16 7.69
N LEU A 39 1.38 -14.40 7.83
CA LEU A 39 1.72 -13.28 6.96
C LEU A 39 3.11 -13.48 6.39
N LEU A 40 3.29 -13.15 5.11
CA LEU A 40 4.58 -13.17 4.45
C LEU A 40 4.86 -11.78 3.88
N VAL A 41 6.02 -11.22 4.21
CA VAL A 41 6.56 -10.00 3.61
C VAL A 41 7.69 -10.38 2.69
N PHE A 42 7.64 -9.91 1.45
CA PHE A 42 8.73 -10.01 0.48
C PHE A 42 9.36 -8.63 0.30
N TYR A 43 10.66 -8.57 0.18
CA TYR A 43 11.37 -7.29 0.07
C TYR A 43 12.63 -7.41 -0.78
N PRO A 44 13.00 -6.37 -1.55
CA PRO A 44 14.26 -6.32 -2.24
C PRO A 44 15.40 -6.16 -1.22
N ASN A 45 16.46 -6.93 -1.40
CA ASN A 45 17.68 -6.88 -0.57
C ASN A 45 18.88 -6.31 -1.32
N HIS A 46 18.64 -5.50 -2.33
CA HIS A 46 19.60 -4.85 -3.21
C HIS A 46 19.22 -3.38 -3.45
N PRO A 47 20.14 -2.54 -3.93
CA PRO A 47 19.79 -1.20 -4.38
C PRO A 47 18.69 -1.21 -5.44
N ASP A 48 17.84 -0.18 -5.45
CA ASP A 48 16.83 0.03 -6.50
C ASP A 48 17.55 0.42 -7.79
N ASP A 49 18.20 -0.56 -8.41
CA ASP A 49 18.85 -0.44 -9.70
C ASP A 49 18.18 -1.31 -10.75
N PHE A 50 18.30 -0.90 -12.00
CA PHE A 50 17.77 -1.62 -13.14
C PHE A 50 18.74 -2.70 -13.66
N GLY A 51 19.85 -2.94 -12.96
CA GLY A 51 20.94 -3.82 -13.41
C GLY A 51 20.70 -5.31 -13.18
N GLY A 52 19.65 -5.70 -12.46
CA GLY A 52 19.28 -7.11 -12.29
C GLY A 52 20.24 -7.94 -11.42
N SER A 53 21.13 -7.32 -10.67
CA SER A 53 22.10 -8.00 -9.81
C SER A 53 21.59 -8.30 -8.39
N GLY A 54 20.33 -8.07 -8.15
CA GLY A 54 19.73 -8.15 -6.83
C GLY A 54 19.04 -9.47 -6.50
N GLY A 55 18.48 -9.51 -5.32
CA GLY A 55 17.66 -10.60 -4.83
C GLY A 55 16.56 -10.11 -3.92
N SER A 56 15.68 -11.01 -3.51
CA SER A 56 14.59 -10.74 -2.59
C SER A 56 14.73 -11.57 -1.33
N GLY A 57 14.46 -10.95 -0.19
CA GLY A 57 14.28 -11.61 1.08
C GLY A 57 12.81 -11.83 1.41
N ALA A 58 12.57 -12.67 2.40
CA ALA A 58 11.25 -12.89 2.95
C ALA A 58 11.27 -12.87 4.47
N SER A 59 10.17 -12.46 5.09
CA SER A 59 9.94 -12.54 6.53
C SER A 59 8.54 -13.04 6.79
N VAL A 60 8.36 -13.83 7.83
CA VAL A 60 7.10 -14.51 8.14
C VAL A 60 6.66 -14.16 9.55
N SER A 61 5.36 -13.94 9.69
CA SER A 61 4.65 -13.89 10.98
C SER A 61 3.65 -15.02 11.05
N GLU A 62 3.58 -15.71 12.17
CA GLU A 62 2.57 -16.76 12.44
C GLU A 62 1.44 -16.26 13.37
N ASP A 63 1.54 -15.03 13.86
CA ASP A 63 0.70 -14.46 14.91
C ASP A 63 -0.03 -13.17 14.47
N GLY A 64 -0.33 -13.05 13.18
CA GLY A 64 -1.07 -11.89 12.64
C GLY A 64 -0.25 -10.59 12.64
N GLY A 65 1.06 -10.69 12.54
CA GLY A 65 1.97 -9.54 12.43
C GLY A 65 2.44 -8.97 13.77
N ALA A 66 2.28 -9.71 14.88
CA ALA A 66 2.80 -9.27 16.16
C ALA A 66 4.31 -9.53 16.30
N THR A 67 4.77 -10.68 15.80
CA THR A 67 6.19 -11.04 15.73
C THR A 67 6.58 -11.53 14.33
N TRP A 68 7.86 -11.42 13.98
CA TRP A 68 8.35 -11.72 12.65
C TRP A 68 9.66 -12.49 12.68
N GLN A 69 9.83 -13.39 11.71
CA GLN A 69 11.04 -14.20 11.54
C GLN A 69 11.50 -14.10 10.08
N ALA A 70 12.75 -13.66 9.89
CA ALA A 70 13.37 -13.66 8.56
C ALA A 70 13.53 -15.10 8.04
N GLN A 71 13.27 -15.29 6.76
CA GLN A 71 13.53 -16.55 6.09
C GLN A 71 15.00 -16.63 5.66
N PRO A 72 15.56 -17.85 5.51
CA PRO A 72 16.89 -18.05 4.93
C PRO A 72 17.01 -17.43 3.54
N ASP A 73 18.21 -16.98 3.18
CA ASP A 73 18.49 -16.31 1.90
C ASP A 73 18.43 -17.26 0.68
N ASP A 74 18.31 -18.56 0.89
CA ASP A 74 18.24 -19.60 -0.15
C ASP A 74 16.82 -20.08 -0.49
N TRP A 75 15.79 -19.33 -0.07
CA TRP A 75 14.42 -19.68 -0.40
C TRP A 75 14.13 -19.57 -1.93
N PRO A 76 13.12 -20.30 -2.47
CA PRO A 76 12.99 -20.56 -3.91
C PRO A 76 12.94 -19.34 -4.84
N MET A 77 12.47 -18.18 -4.34
CA MET A 77 12.37 -16.95 -5.14
C MET A 77 13.39 -15.87 -4.75
N SER A 78 14.46 -16.25 -4.00
CA SER A 78 15.45 -15.29 -3.46
C SER A 78 16.24 -14.54 -4.53
N ARG A 79 16.30 -15.04 -5.76
CA ARG A 79 17.02 -14.42 -6.89
C ARG A 79 16.19 -13.44 -7.72
N MET A 80 14.96 -13.17 -7.32
CA MET A 80 14.10 -12.21 -8.01
C MET A 80 14.47 -10.80 -7.60
N VAL A 81 14.54 -9.89 -8.57
CA VAL A 81 14.79 -8.45 -8.34
C VAL A 81 13.60 -7.82 -7.66
N ASP A 82 12.41 -8.12 -8.16
CA ASP A 82 11.13 -7.78 -7.52
C ASP A 82 10.31 -9.03 -7.34
N LEU A 83 9.55 -9.04 -6.25
CA LEU A 83 8.73 -10.17 -5.89
C LEU A 83 7.51 -9.73 -5.09
N TRP A 84 6.35 -10.28 -5.45
CA TRP A 84 5.13 -10.19 -4.66
C TRP A 84 4.36 -11.49 -4.70
N ALA A 85 3.41 -11.65 -3.80
CA ALA A 85 2.48 -12.76 -3.82
C ALA A 85 1.07 -12.30 -3.46
N ASP A 86 0.11 -12.98 -4.05
CA ASP A 86 -1.31 -12.76 -3.80
C ASP A 86 -2.01 -14.07 -3.48
N LYS A 87 -3.09 -13.98 -2.72
CA LYS A 87 -3.92 -15.12 -2.37
C LYS A 87 -5.01 -15.32 -3.42
N LEU A 88 -5.12 -16.55 -3.92
CA LEU A 88 -6.16 -16.96 -4.84
C LEU A 88 -7.42 -17.41 -4.08
N ARG A 89 -8.51 -17.63 -4.81
CA ARG A 89 -9.83 -18.01 -4.25
C ARG A 89 -9.82 -19.37 -3.55
N ASP A 90 -8.92 -20.26 -3.94
CA ASP A 90 -8.71 -21.57 -3.31
C ASP A 90 -7.76 -21.55 -2.11
N ASP A 91 -7.45 -20.35 -1.57
CA ASP A 91 -6.48 -20.09 -0.52
C ASP A 91 -5.03 -20.45 -0.86
N SER A 92 -4.73 -20.89 -2.08
CA SER A 92 -3.35 -21.00 -2.54
C SER A 92 -2.74 -19.62 -2.75
N LEU A 93 -1.42 -19.53 -2.68
CA LEU A 93 -0.69 -18.32 -3.02
C LEU A 93 -0.09 -18.45 -4.41
N ILE A 94 -0.15 -17.38 -5.17
CA ILE A 94 0.67 -17.19 -6.36
C ILE A 94 1.71 -16.10 -6.08
N ALA A 95 2.99 -16.45 -6.21
CA ALA A 95 4.06 -15.46 -6.20
C ALA A 95 4.49 -15.17 -7.64
N PHE A 96 4.77 -13.91 -7.92
CA PHE A 96 5.31 -13.47 -9.20
C PHE A 96 6.64 -12.77 -8.97
N GLY A 97 7.68 -13.21 -9.67
CA GLY A 97 9.03 -12.68 -9.56
C GLY A 97 9.53 -12.14 -10.89
N ILE A 98 10.27 -11.04 -10.83
CA ILE A 98 10.95 -10.40 -11.96
C ILE A 98 12.45 -10.59 -11.77
N ARG A 99 13.13 -11.18 -12.75
CA ARG A 99 14.60 -11.28 -12.81
C ARG A 99 15.24 -10.21 -13.66
N TRP A 100 14.50 -9.65 -14.59
CA TRP A 100 15.01 -8.70 -15.55
C TRP A 100 14.11 -7.49 -15.67
N VAL A 101 14.69 -6.32 -15.68
CA VAL A 101 14.01 -5.04 -15.86
C VAL A 101 14.61 -4.34 -17.07
N PRO A 102 13.80 -3.87 -18.04
CA PRO A 102 14.31 -3.17 -19.21
C PRO A 102 15.00 -1.85 -18.85
N ASP A 103 16.07 -1.52 -19.57
CA ASP A 103 16.78 -0.25 -19.40
C ASP A 103 15.88 0.94 -19.77
N PRO A 104 15.56 1.84 -18.83
CA PRO A 104 14.71 3.01 -19.10
C PRO A 104 15.34 3.99 -20.12
N LYS A 105 16.64 3.93 -20.38
CA LYS A 105 17.30 4.73 -21.42
C LYS A 105 16.99 4.22 -22.83
N LYS A 106 16.62 2.93 -22.96
CA LYS A 106 16.23 2.30 -24.23
C LYS A 106 14.70 2.28 -24.42
N ARG A 107 13.96 3.10 -23.67
CA ARG A 107 12.50 3.17 -23.74
C ARG A 107 12.03 3.51 -25.15
N GLY A 108 11.09 2.71 -25.66
CA GLY A 108 10.55 2.84 -27.03
C GLY A 108 11.40 2.20 -28.13
N GLU A 109 12.61 1.73 -27.80
CA GLU A 109 13.49 1.00 -28.72
C GLU A 109 13.39 -0.51 -28.53
N MET A 110 13.14 -0.95 -27.29
CA MET A 110 13.04 -2.37 -26.95
C MET A 110 11.70 -2.98 -27.36
N THR A 111 11.76 -4.26 -27.64
CA THR A 111 10.62 -5.08 -28.09
C THR A 111 10.54 -6.36 -27.23
N ALA A 112 9.49 -7.14 -27.41
CA ALA A 112 9.37 -8.44 -26.74
C ALA A 112 10.52 -9.41 -27.06
N LYS A 113 11.25 -9.22 -28.16
CA LYS A 113 12.43 -10.04 -28.51
C LYS A 113 13.65 -9.77 -27.64
N ASP A 114 13.68 -8.64 -26.97
CA ASP A 114 14.77 -8.23 -26.09
C ASP A 114 14.57 -8.74 -24.66
N VAL A 115 13.42 -9.39 -24.38
CA VAL A 115 13.08 -9.96 -23.08
C VAL A 115 13.72 -11.34 -22.95
N PRO A 116 14.57 -11.59 -21.94
CA PRO A 116 15.14 -12.93 -21.70
C PRO A 116 14.04 -13.97 -21.42
N GLU A 117 14.29 -15.22 -21.79
CA GLU A 117 13.35 -16.33 -21.57
C GLU A 117 13.04 -16.55 -20.08
N ASP A 118 14.00 -16.24 -19.20
CA ASP A 118 13.89 -16.37 -17.75
C ASP A 118 13.60 -15.05 -17.03
N ALA A 119 13.11 -14.03 -17.77
CA ALA A 119 12.81 -12.71 -17.20
C ALA A 119 11.78 -12.75 -16.09
N TYR A 120 10.87 -13.71 -16.13
CA TYR A 120 9.76 -13.85 -15.19
C TYR A 120 9.64 -15.26 -14.66
N GLN A 121 9.25 -15.38 -13.40
CA GLN A 121 8.99 -16.64 -12.74
C GLN A 121 7.74 -16.55 -11.87
N ILE A 122 6.99 -17.64 -11.79
CA ILE A 122 5.92 -17.79 -10.80
C ILE A 122 6.25 -18.89 -9.83
N ALA A 123 5.64 -18.83 -8.65
CA ALA A 123 5.64 -19.91 -7.70
C ALA A 123 4.25 -20.07 -7.09
N ILE A 124 3.80 -21.30 -6.94
CA ILE A 124 2.52 -21.62 -6.32
C ILE A 124 2.79 -22.30 -4.97
N SER A 125 2.10 -21.83 -3.94
CA SER A 125 2.08 -22.48 -2.62
C SER A 125 0.66 -22.90 -2.26
N LYS A 126 0.52 -24.14 -1.79
CA LYS A 126 -0.75 -24.68 -1.29
C LYS A 126 -0.78 -24.85 0.23
N ASP A 127 0.26 -24.42 0.90
CA ASP A 127 0.50 -24.61 2.33
C ASP A 127 0.85 -23.29 3.04
N ALA A 128 0.20 -22.20 2.58
CA ALA A 128 0.36 -20.85 3.13
C ALA A 128 1.81 -20.34 3.06
N GLY A 129 2.52 -20.64 1.98
CA GLY A 129 3.88 -20.15 1.73
C GLY A 129 4.99 -20.90 2.50
N ARG A 130 4.72 -22.12 2.97
CA ARG A 130 5.77 -22.98 3.56
C ARG A 130 6.59 -23.64 2.51
N THR A 131 5.96 -24.15 1.45
CA THR A 131 6.64 -24.71 0.27
C THR A 131 6.12 -24.01 -0.99
N TRP A 132 6.97 -23.99 -2.03
CA TRP A 132 6.70 -23.30 -3.28
C TRP A 132 7.09 -24.17 -4.46
N ASP A 133 6.15 -24.37 -5.39
CA ASP A 133 6.39 -24.99 -6.70
C ASP A 133 6.69 -23.86 -7.71
N THR A 134 7.95 -23.75 -8.12
CA THR A 134 8.43 -22.69 -9.00
C THR A 134 8.34 -23.11 -10.46
N GLN A 135 7.88 -22.20 -11.31
CA GLN A 135 7.69 -22.42 -12.74
C GLN A 135 8.09 -21.18 -13.52
N SER A 136 8.62 -21.39 -14.72
CA SER A 136 8.79 -20.29 -15.69
C SER A 136 7.44 -19.77 -16.13
N THR A 137 7.37 -18.46 -16.39
CA THR A 137 6.18 -17.81 -16.96
C THR A 137 6.59 -16.89 -18.09
N VAL A 138 5.70 -16.69 -19.03
CA VAL A 138 5.91 -15.79 -20.17
C VAL A 138 4.81 -14.74 -20.22
N ILE A 139 5.17 -13.53 -20.64
CA ILE A 139 4.21 -12.45 -20.93
C ILE A 139 4.27 -12.19 -22.44
N GLU A 140 3.18 -12.49 -23.15
CA GLU A 140 3.05 -12.19 -24.56
C GLU A 140 2.62 -10.73 -24.70
N CYS A 141 3.54 -9.89 -25.16
CA CYS A 141 3.32 -8.47 -25.38
C CYS A 141 3.20 -8.18 -26.88
N PRO A 142 2.02 -7.74 -27.37
CA PRO A 142 1.87 -7.29 -28.75
C PRO A 142 2.83 -6.14 -29.11
N ALA A 143 3.28 -6.12 -30.36
CA ALA A 143 4.35 -5.22 -30.81
C ALA A 143 4.01 -3.72 -30.65
N GLU A 144 2.75 -3.37 -30.69
CA GLU A 144 2.26 -1.99 -30.48
C GLU A 144 2.54 -1.46 -29.07
N PHE A 145 2.66 -2.35 -28.07
CA PHE A 145 2.99 -1.97 -26.69
C PHE A 145 4.49 -2.00 -26.42
N GLY A 146 5.32 -2.53 -27.33
CA GLY A 146 6.76 -2.60 -27.19
C GLY A 146 7.19 -3.67 -26.18
N VAL A 147 7.69 -3.27 -25.02
CA VAL A 147 8.13 -4.17 -23.96
C VAL A 147 7.35 -3.93 -22.68
N ILE A 148 6.97 -5.00 -21.99
CA ILE A 148 6.47 -4.88 -20.62
C ILE A 148 7.61 -4.39 -19.73
N ALA A 149 7.48 -3.16 -19.24
CA ALA A 149 8.50 -2.56 -18.41
C ALA A 149 8.46 -3.11 -16.99
N ARG A 150 7.26 -3.33 -16.45
CA ARG A 150 7.07 -3.99 -15.16
C ARG A 150 5.64 -4.52 -15.01
N PRO A 151 5.46 -5.82 -14.75
CA PRO A 151 4.25 -6.34 -14.11
C PRO A 151 4.15 -5.77 -12.70
N LEU A 152 2.93 -5.64 -12.17
CA LEU A 152 2.67 -4.96 -10.91
C LEU A 152 1.83 -5.84 -9.97
N PRO A 153 1.97 -5.72 -8.64
CA PRO A 153 1.00 -6.30 -7.73
C PRO A 153 -0.35 -5.55 -7.91
N HIS A 154 -1.49 -6.08 -7.68
CA HIS A 154 -1.85 -7.39 -7.18
C HIS A 154 -2.47 -8.24 -8.29
N VAL A 155 -2.28 -9.55 -8.19
CA VAL A 155 -3.03 -10.51 -9.01
C VAL A 155 -4.39 -10.71 -8.36
N PHE A 156 -5.46 -10.62 -9.15
CA PHE A 156 -6.80 -10.99 -8.70
C PHE A 156 -7.41 -12.04 -9.64
N GLU A 157 -8.31 -12.83 -9.10
CA GLU A 157 -8.94 -13.96 -9.78
C GLU A 157 -10.45 -13.70 -9.94
N ASP A 158 -10.97 -13.87 -11.15
CA ASP A 158 -12.40 -13.78 -11.41
C ASP A 158 -13.15 -15.09 -11.09
N GLU A 159 -14.46 -15.10 -11.32
CA GLU A 159 -15.31 -16.28 -11.07
C GLU A 159 -15.01 -17.45 -12.00
N SER A 160 -14.40 -17.21 -13.15
CA SER A 160 -14.00 -18.26 -14.10
C SER A 160 -12.66 -18.91 -13.75
N GLY A 161 -11.94 -18.39 -12.75
CA GLY A 161 -10.57 -18.79 -12.40
C GLY A 161 -9.51 -18.12 -13.27
N ALA A 162 -9.87 -17.14 -14.11
CA ALA A 162 -8.90 -16.34 -14.84
C ALA A 162 -8.21 -15.34 -13.91
N LEU A 163 -6.90 -15.23 -14.05
CA LEU A 163 -6.08 -14.31 -13.28
C LEU A 163 -5.85 -13.02 -14.07
N PHE A 164 -5.83 -11.91 -13.35
CA PHE A 164 -5.56 -10.59 -13.91
C PHE A 164 -4.44 -9.91 -13.14
N MET A 165 -3.56 -9.21 -13.84
CA MET A 165 -2.43 -8.50 -13.27
C MET A 165 -2.21 -7.18 -14.00
N PRO A 166 -2.12 -6.03 -13.31
CA PRO A 166 -1.74 -4.79 -13.96
C PRO A 166 -0.26 -4.80 -14.35
N ALA A 167 0.07 -4.05 -15.40
CA ALA A 167 1.44 -3.84 -15.84
C ALA A 167 1.56 -2.47 -16.50
N TYR A 168 2.79 -2.02 -16.75
CA TYR A 168 3.01 -0.94 -17.69
C TYR A 168 4.05 -1.32 -18.73
N ALA A 169 3.92 -0.72 -19.91
CA ALA A 169 4.76 -1.00 -21.06
C ALA A 169 5.32 0.27 -21.70
N TRP A 170 6.45 0.11 -22.37
CA TRP A 170 7.16 1.17 -23.08
C TRP A 170 7.20 0.86 -24.59
N GLY A 171 6.24 1.41 -25.33
CA GLY A 171 6.15 1.27 -26.78
C GLY A 171 6.61 2.52 -27.53
N LYS A 172 6.74 2.38 -28.84
CA LYS A 172 7.04 3.51 -29.75
C LYS A 172 5.95 4.58 -29.71
N SER A 173 4.70 4.17 -29.51
CA SER A 173 3.54 5.05 -29.36
C SER A 173 3.43 5.74 -28.01
N GLY A 174 4.34 5.46 -27.09
CA GLY A 174 4.37 5.99 -25.72
C GLY A 174 4.21 4.95 -24.63
N ASN A 175 3.93 5.41 -23.43
CA ASN A 175 3.77 4.54 -22.27
C ASN A 175 2.32 4.13 -22.07
N HIS A 176 2.10 2.88 -21.76
CA HIS A 176 0.79 2.26 -21.56
C HIS A 176 0.67 1.68 -20.17
N ALA A 177 -0.45 1.90 -19.49
CA ALA A 177 -0.91 1.09 -18.38
C ALA A 177 -1.76 -0.04 -18.96
N LEU A 178 -1.45 -1.28 -18.61
CA LEU A 178 -2.03 -2.48 -19.22
C LEU A 178 -2.72 -3.35 -18.19
N LEU A 179 -3.69 -4.14 -18.61
CA LEU A 179 -4.22 -5.28 -17.88
C LEU A 179 -3.81 -6.56 -18.60
N LEU A 180 -3.10 -7.42 -17.89
CA LEU A 180 -2.72 -8.75 -18.33
C LEU A 180 -3.74 -9.77 -17.84
N GLN A 181 -3.95 -10.85 -18.59
CA GLN A 181 -4.80 -11.99 -18.23
C GLN A 181 -4.03 -13.30 -18.37
N SER A 182 -4.24 -14.23 -17.44
CA SER A 182 -3.81 -15.62 -17.53
C SER A 182 -5.01 -16.55 -17.33
N LYS A 183 -5.12 -17.61 -18.15
CA LYS A 183 -6.15 -18.66 -18.04
C LYS A 183 -5.58 -20.01 -17.63
N ASP A 184 -4.30 -20.06 -17.28
CA ASP A 184 -3.55 -21.29 -16.96
C ASP A 184 -2.76 -21.15 -15.64
N ARG A 185 -3.33 -20.41 -14.68
CA ARG A 185 -2.76 -20.18 -13.35
C ARG A 185 -1.38 -19.50 -13.39
N GLY A 186 -1.23 -18.52 -14.28
CA GLY A 186 -0.05 -17.68 -14.36
C GLY A 186 1.12 -18.23 -15.18
N ARG A 187 0.96 -19.37 -15.86
CA ARG A 187 2.02 -19.92 -16.73
C ARG A 187 2.23 -19.09 -17.99
N ARG A 188 1.15 -18.53 -18.52
CA ARG A 188 1.17 -17.63 -19.67
C ARG A 188 0.26 -16.43 -19.38
N TRP A 189 0.78 -15.26 -19.66
CA TRP A 189 0.04 -14.01 -19.58
C TRP A 189 -0.06 -13.37 -20.98
N THR A 190 -1.21 -12.83 -21.29
CA THR A 190 -1.45 -12.05 -22.51
C THR A 190 -1.97 -10.66 -22.14
N VAL A 191 -1.69 -9.68 -22.97
CA VAL A 191 -2.29 -8.35 -22.81
C VAL A 191 -3.77 -8.44 -23.15
N LEU A 192 -4.65 -8.26 -22.17
CA LEU A 192 -6.09 -8.20 -22.39
C LEU A 192 -6.46 -6.86 -23.02
N THR A 193 -5.93 -5.75 -22.48
CA THR A 193 -6.26 -4.39 -22.93
C THR A 193 -5.26 -3.36 -22.42
N SER A 194 -5.25 -2.19 -23.07
CA SER A 194 -4.66 -0.97 -22.53
C SER A 194 -5.67 -0.26 -21.65
N ILE A 195 -5.37 -0.13 -20.34
CA ILE A 195 -6.19 0.60 -19.38
C ILE A 195 -6.21 2.09 -19.74
N THR A 196 -5.03 2.66 -19.98
CA THR A 196 -4.85 4.05 -20.41
C THR A 196 -3.43 4.27 -20.94
N THR A 197 -3.20 5.43 -21.52
CA THR A 197 -1.89 5.85 -22.01
C THR A 197 -1.45 7.16 -21.37
N ALA A 198 -0.14 7.42 -21.35
CA ALA A 198 0.38 8.72 -20.90
C ALA A 198 -0.28 9.88 -21.65
N ALA A 199 -0.48 9.75 -22.98
CA ALA A 199 -1.11 10.77 -23.80
C ALA A 199 -2.57 11.03 -23.41
N ALA A 200 -3.34 9.98 -23.11
CA ALA A 200 -4.73 10.11 -22.68
C ALA A 200 -4.84 10.81 -21.32
N MET A 201 -3.94 10.50 -20.38
CA MET A 201 -3.88 11.15 -19.07
C MET A 201 -3.51 12.64 -19.18
N VAL A 202 -2.55 12.99 -20.01
CA VAL A 202 -2.20 14.39 -20.28
C VAL A 202 -3.39 15.15 -20.88
N LYS A 203 -4.11 14.55 -21.84
CA LYS A 203 -5.33 15.13 -22.40
C LYS A 203 -6.44 15.34 -21.37
N ALA A 204 -6.48 14.51 -20.34
CA ALA A 204 -7.41 14.64 -19.20
C ALA A 204 -6.94 15.63 -18.11
N GLY A 205 -5.87 16.39 -18.35
CA GLY A 205 -5.35 17.41 -17.44
C GLY A 205 -4.49 16.86 -16.30
N ALA A 206 -4.00 15.61 -16.43
CA ALA A 206 -3.05 15.01 -15.50
C ALA A 206 -1.66 14.94 -16.15
N PRO A 207 -0.74 15.87 -15.84
CA PRO A 207 0.60 15.86 -16.41
C PRO A 207 1.35 14.58 -16.05
N VAL A 208 1.83 13.86 -17.06
CA VAL A 208 2.66 12.67 -16.85
C VAL A 208 4.13 13.07 -16.92
N THR A 209 4.82 12.98 -15.77
CA THR A 209 6.22 13.42 -15.62
C THR A 209 7.17 12.24 -15.33
N THR A 210 6.68 11.01 -15.47
CA THR A 210 7.45 9.79 -15.23
C THR A 210 7.16 8.76 -16.32
N PRO A 211 8.13 7.90 -16.69
CA PRO A 211 7.86 6.75 -17.56
C PRO A 211 7.17 5.61 -16.82
N TRP A 212 7.14 5.62 -15.48
CA TRP A 212 6.61 4.54 -14.64
C TRP A 212 5.12 4.78 -14.38
N LEU A 213 4.26 4.12 -15.17
CA LEU A 213 2.81 4.16 -15.00
C LEU A 213 2.37 3.06 -14.01
N GLU A 214 2.90 3.11 -12.79
CA GLU A 214 2.53 2.17 -11.74
C GLU A 214 1.02 2.20 -11.52
N THR A 215 0.40 1.06 -11.72
CA THR A 215 -1.05 0.90 -11.79
C THR A 215 -1.47 -0.17 -10.81
N THR A 216 -2.50 0.08 -10.06
CA THR A 216 -3.22 -0.94 -9.30
C THR A 216 -4.63 -1.10 -9.84
N VAL A 217 -5.16 -2.30 -9.81
CA VAL A 217 -6.53 -2.61 -10.27
C VAL A 217 -7.21 -3.43 -9.18
N SER A 218 -8.45 -3.10 -8.87
CA SER A 218 -9.28 -3.86 -7.94
C SER A 218 -10.73 -3.87 -8.41
N PRO A 219 -11.47 -4.95 -8.15
CA PRO A 219 -12.93 -4.90 -8.17
C PRO A 219 -13.43 -3.82 -7.20
N THR A 220 -14.56 -3.22 -7.52
CA THR A 220 -15.32 -2.33 -6.63
C THR A 220 -16.53 -3.06 -6.09
N GLN A 221 -17.22 -2.49 -5.10
CA GLN A 221 -18.36 -3.12 -4.44
C GLN A 221 -19.50 -3.49 -5.41
N ASN A 222 -19.65 -2.79 -6.52
CA ASN A 222 -20.67 -3.10 -7.55
C ASN A 222 -20.17 -4.03 -8.66
N GLY A 223 -18.94 -4.56 -8.56
CA GLY A 223 -18.36 -5.50 -9.53
C GLY A 223 -17.62 -4.86 -10.70
N ASP A 224 -17.66 -3.53 -10.88
CA ASP A 224 -16.80 -2.84 -11.83
C ASP A 224 -15.33 -2.96 -11.45
N LEU A 225 -14.42 -2.78 -12.39
CA LEU A 225 -12.99 -2.63 -12.09
C LEU A 225 -12.63 -1.15 -11.98
N LEU A 226 -11.82 -0.83 -10.97
CA LEU A 226 -11.20 0.48 -10.79
C LEU A 226 -9.69 0.33 -10.92
N ALA A 227 -9.09 1.07 -11.85
CA ALA A 227 -7.65 1.25 -11.96
C ALA A 227 -7.24 2.60 -11.40
N ILE A 228 -6.17 2.65 -10.62
CA ILE A 228 -5.51 3.88 -10.16
C ILE A 228 -4.09 3.90 -10.72
N VAL A 229 -3.75 4.96 -11.43
CA VAL A 229 -2.49 5.08 -12.19
C VAL A 229 -1.65 6.24 -11.68
N ARG A 230 -0.36 6.00 -11.46
CA ARG A 230 0.64 7.02 -11.15
C ARG A 230 0.95 7.89 -12.36
N THR A 231 1.10 9.20 -12.16
CA THR A 231 1.43 10.16 -13.22
C THR A 231 2.80 10.82 -13.07
N GLY A 232 3.40 10.77 -11.89
CA GLY A 232 4.64 11.49 -11.65
C GLY A 232 5.49 10.95 -10.50
N SER A 233 6.70 11.48 -10.41
CA SER A 233 7.67 11.11 -9.37
C SER A 233 7.55 11.96 -8.10
N SER A 234 6.81 13.06 -8.16
CA SER A 234 6.55 13.92 -7.01
C SER A 234 5.36 13.39 -6.21
N ALA A 235 5.41 13.54 -4.89
CA ALA A 235 4.27 13.32 -4.02
C ALA A 235 3.10 14.27 -4.29
N LYS A 236 3.33 15.35 -5.03
CA LYS A 236 2.29 16.29 -5.48
C LYS A 236 1.65 15.89 -6.80
N SER A 237 2.16 14.83 -7.46
CA SER A 237 1.59 14.33 -8.71
C SER A 237 0.28 13.63 -8.40
N SER A 238 -0.83 14.19 -8.94
CA SER A 238 -2.15 13.61 -8.78
C SER A 238 -2.23 12.24 -9.45
N LEU A 239 -2.83 11.29 -8.77
CA LEU A 239 -3.20 10.01 -9.36
C LEU A 239 -4.35 10.19 -10.35
N VAL A 240 -4.54 9.19 -11.21
CA VAL A 240 -5.62 9.13 -12.18
C VAL A 240 -6.42 7.86 -11.94
N SER A 241 -7.75 7.95 -12.01
CA SER A 241 -8.65 6.80 -12.00
C SER A 241 -9.18 6.50 -13.40
N VAL A 242 -9.37 5.21 -13.69
CA VAL A 242 -9.96 4.69 -14.92
C VAL A 242 -10.86 3.51 -14.55
N ARG A 243 -12.02 3.37 -15.17
CA ARG A 243 -13.02 2.37 -14.79
C ARG A 243 -13.39 1.46 -15.97
N SER A 244 -13.72 0.23 -15.65
CA SER A 244 -14.27 -0.75 -16.58
C SER A 244 -15.50 -1.41 -15.97
N SER A 245 -16.59 -1.48 -16.76
CA SER A 245 -17.82 -2.18 -16.37
C SER A 245 -18.05 -3.47 -17.19
N ASP A 246 -17.03 -3.92 -17.92
CA ASP A 246 -17.08 -5.08 -18.81
C ASP A 246 -15.90 -6.05 -18.55
N HIS A 247 -15.51 -6.19 -17.29
CA HIS A 247 -14.42 -7.07 -16.83
C HIS A 247 -13.05 -6.74 -17.45
N GLY A 248 -12.76 -5.45 -17.61
CA GLY A 248 -11.45 -4.98 -18.08
C GLY A 248 -11.27 -4.99 -19.60
N LYS A 249 -12.31 -5.27 -20.39
CA LYS A 249 -12.22 -5.27 -21.87
C LYS A 249 -12.13 -3.85 -22.43
N THR A 250 -12.92 -2.93 -21.87
CA THR A 250 -12.87 -1.51 -22.21
C THR A 250 -12.78 -0.64 -20.95
N TRP A 251 -12.24 0.56 -21.11
CA TRP A 251 -11.97 1.47 -20.00
C TRP A 251 -12.49 2.88 -20.29
N SER A 252 -12.95 3.55 -19.26
CA SER A 252 -13.41 4.94 -19.33
C SER A 252 -12.25 5.89 -19.71
N LYS A 253 -12.59 7.13 -20.00
CA LYS A 253 -11.57 8.19 -20.03
C LYS A 253 -10.94 8.35 -18.64
N PRO A 254 -9.63 8.66 -18.59
CA PRO A 254 -8.95 8.89 -17.30
C PRO A 254 -9.51 10.15 -16.62
N GLU A 255 -9.67 10.06 -15.30
CA GLU A 255 -10.11 11.14 -14.43
C GLU A 255 -9.04 11.46 -13.39
N LYS A 256 -8.66 12.73 -13.28
CA LYS A 256 -7.69 13.18 -12.28
C LYS A 256 -8.32 13.10 -10.88
N LEU A 257 -7.62 12.44 -9.95
CA LEU A 257 -8.03 12.38 -8.55
C LEU A 257 -7.47 13.56 -7.74
N PRO A 258 -8.16 14.00 -6.69
CA PRO A 258 -7.62 14.94 -5.69
C PRO A 258 -6.62 14.26 -4.74
N ILE A 259 -6.11 13.12 -5.09
CA ILE A 259 -5.15 12.31 -4.33
C ILE A 259 -3.83 12.32 -5.08
N ALA A 260 -2.76 12.63 -4.36
CA ALA A 260 -1.40 12.56 -4.87
C ALA A 260 -0.62 11.43 -4.19
N GLY A 261 0.37 10.87 -4.91
CA GLY A 261 1.21 9.81 -4.38
C GLY A 261 1.90 9.00 -5.47
N LYS A 262 2.62 7.98 -5.03
CA LYS A 262 3.33 7.00 -5.86
C LYS A 262 2.92 5.60 -5.43
N LEU A 263 3.16 4.60 -6.29
CA LEU A 263 2.95 3.19 -5.98
C LEU A 263 1.57 2.94 -5.33
N PRO A 264 0.48 3.30 -6.01
CA PRO A 264 -0.84 3.09 -5.46
C PRO A 264 -1.09 1.59 -5.27
N THR A 265 -1.66 1.22 -4.14
CA THR A 265 -2.16 -0.13 -3.86
C THR A 265 -3.63 -0.02 -3.48
N LEU A 266 -4.48 -0.75 -4.18
CA LEU A 266 -5.94 -0.68 -4.05
C LEU A 266 -6.48 -2.06 -3.70
N GLN A 267 -7.34 -2.14 -2.66
CA GLN A 267 -8.00 -3.38 -2.26
C GLN A 267 -9.43 -3.14 -1.80
N LEU A 268 -10.33 -4.04 -2.18
CA LEU A 268 -11.70 -4.10 -1.70
C LEU A 268 -11.76 -5.04 -0.49
N LEU A 269 -12.16 -4.51 0.66
CA LEU A 269 -12.33 -5.31 1.87
C LEU A 269 -13.62 -6.14 1.83
N PRO A 270 -13.69 -7.26 2.60
CA PRO A 270 -14.90 -8.05 2.70
C PRO A 270 -16.12 -7.32 3.29
N ASN A 271 -15.91 -6.17 3.98
CA ASN A 271 -17.00 -5.31 4.45
C ASN A 271 -17.55 -4.37 3.36
N GLY A 272 -16.99 -4.43 2.13
CA GLY A 272 -17.39 -3.61 0.99
C GLY A 272 -16.68 -2.27 0.88
N MET A 273 -15.83 -1.90 1.81
CA MET A 273 -15.03 -0.66 1.74
C MET A 273 -13.84 -0.83 0.80
N LEU A 274 -13.60 0.15 -0.05
CA LEU A 274 -12.40 0.19 -0.89
C LEU A 274 -11.32 1.05 -0.23
N VAL A 275 -10.10 0.54 -0.22
CA VAL A 275 -8.95 1.15 0.44
C VAL A 275 -7.85 1.43 -0.56
N LEU A 276 -7.33 2.65 -0.57
CA LEU A 276 -6.20 3.06 -1.39
C LEU A 276 -5.02 3.47 -0.49
N LEU A 277 -3.91 2.75 -0.61
CA LEU A 277 -2.65 3.09 0.00
C LEU A 277 -1.74 3.75 -1.04
N THR A 278 -1.04 4.82 -0.66
CA THR A 278 -0.04 5.48 -1.52
C THR A 278 1.25 5.74 -0.75
N ALA A 279 2.39 5.55 -1.41
CA ALA A 279 3.64 6.09 -0.92
C ALA A 279 3.68 7.60 -1.15
N HIS A 280 4.05 8.36 -0.12
CA HIS A 280 4.29 9.78 -0.22
C HIS A 280 5.79 10.08 -0.06
N THR A 281 6.28 11.26 -0.48
CA THR A 281 7.71 11.52 -0.44
C THR A 281 8.28 11.38 0.95
N LYS A 282 9.35 10.66 1.00
CA LYS A 282 10.40 10.52 2.01
C LYS A 282 10.03 10.02 3.41
N ASN A 283 8.81 10.16 3.96
CA ASN A 283 8.64 9.81 5.37
C ASN A 283 7.28 9.24 5.78
N HIS A 284 6.34 9.05 4.88
CA HIS A 284 5.05 8.50 5.23
C HIS A 284 4.31 7.90 4.04
N CYS A 285 3.41 6.98 4.34
CA CYS A 285 2.37 6.53 3.43
C CYS A 285 1.02 7.10 3.87
N ARG A 286 0.09 7.13 2.95
CA ARG A 286 -1.25 7.66 3.15
C ARG A 286 -2.30 6.62 2.77
N LEU A 287 -3.24 6.43 3.65
CA LEU A 287 -4.40 5.57 3.45
C LEU A 287 -5.64 6.44 3.19
N TYR A 288 -6.42 6.06 2.19
CA TYR A 288 -7.68 6.69 1.84
C TYR A 288 -8.77 5.63 1.79
N LEU A 289 -9.96 5.97 2.22
CA LEU A 289 -11.10 5.07 2.31
C LEU A 289 -12.23 5.57 1.40
N SER A 290 -12.81 4.65 0.61
CA SER A 290 -14.10 4.86 -0.05
C SER A 290 -15.12 3.95 0.64
N ALA A 291 -15.94 4.55 1.49
CA ALA A 291 -16.81 3.81 2.41
C ALA A 291 -17.90 2.99 1.70
N ASP A 292 -18.35 3.46 0.54
CA ASP A 292 -19.32 2.76 -0.32
C ASP A 292 -18.67 1.74 -1.28
N GLY A 293 -17.35 1.61 -1.22
CA GLY A 293 -16.57 0.72 -2.08
C GLY A 293 -16.59 1.08 -3.57
N SER A 294 -17.12 2.24 -3.94
CA SER A 294 -17.20 2.67 -5.34
C SER A 294 -15.91 3.30 -5.86
N GLY A 295 -15.06 3.83 -4.98
CA GLY A 295 -13.89 4.63 -5.33
C GLY A 295 -14.22 5.94 -6.05
N ARG A 296 -15.45 6.46 -5.90
CA ARG A 296 -15.87 7.77 -6.44
C ARG A 296 -15.62 8.88 -5.43
N ALA A 297 -15.82 8.60 -4.16
CA ALA A 297 -15.55 9.50 -3.06
C ALA A 297 -14.53 8.87 -2.10
N TRP A 298 -13.58 9.69 -1.65
CA TRP A 298 -12.49 9.26 -0.80
C TRP A 298 -12.43 10.10 0.49
N SER A 299 -12.07 9.46 1.59
CA SER A 299 -11.79 10.14 2.85
C SER A 299 -10.62 11.13 2.70
N PRO A 300 -10.41 12.06 3.65
CA PRO A 300 -9.09 12.66 3.85
C PRO A 300 -8.03 11.57 4.05
N ALA A 301 -6.77 11.96 3.87
CA ALA A 301 -5.64 11.07 4.11
C ALA A 301 -5.52 10.70 5.60
N HIS A 302 -5.35 9.41 5.87
CA HIS A 302 -4.87 8.92 7.16
C HIS A 302 -3.37 8.64 7.02
N VAL A 303 -2.55 9.41 7.71
CA VAL A 303 -1.09 9.34 7.59
C VAL A 303 -0.54 8.26 8.51
N LEU A 304 0.30 7.39 7.93
CA LEU A 304 1.16 6.48 8.69
C LEU A 304 2.61 6.93 8.46
N THR A 305 3.35 7.16 9.52
CA THR A 305 4.75 7.59 9.42
C THR A 305 5.70 6.42 9.35
N SER A 306 6.60 6.47 8.37
CA SER A 306 7.84 5.71 8.35
C SER A 306 9.02 6.67 8.15
N GLN A 307 10.21 6.30 8.54
CA GLN A 307 11.39 7.18 8.46
C GLN A 307 12.04 7.22 7.07
N SER A 308 11.53 6.45 6.11
CA SER A 308 11.94 6.54 4.71
C SER A 308 10.73 6.33 3.81
N GLY A 309 10.61 7.09 2.74
CA GLY A 309 9.61 6.87 1.70
C GLY A 309 10.12 5.84 0.71
N GLY A 310 9.29 4.89 0.36
CA GLY A 310 9.57 3.84 -0.62
C GLY A 310 8.30 3.09 -0.96
N ASN A 311 8.46 1.94 -1.58
CA ASN A 311 7.34 1.08 -1.93
C ASN A 311 6.62 0.64 -0.66
N THR A 312 5.32 0.84 -0.63
CA THR A 312 4.45 0.41 0.47
C THR A 312 3.60 -0.74 0.00
N GLY A 313 3.24 -1.63 0.90
CA GLY A 313 2.34 -2.75 0.62
C GLY A 313 1.26 -2.86 1.68
N MET A 314 0.13 -3.48 1.32
CA MET A 314 -0.91 -3.85 2.27
C MET A 314 -1.55 -5.17 1.91
N THR A 315 -2.11 -5.84 2.90
CA THR A 315 -2.93 -7.05 2.72
C THR A 315 -4.11 -7.04 3.66
N ILE A 316 -5.21 -7.65 3.22
CA ILE A 316 -6.41 -7.84 4.03
C ILE A 316 -6.13 -8.95 5.04
N THR A 317 -6.36 -8.68 6.33
CA THR A 317 -6.19 -9.64 7.43
C THR A 317 -7.51 -10.03 8.10
N GLY A 318 -8.61 -9.41 7.71
CA GLY A 318 -9.94 -9.70 8.23
C GLY A 318 -11.01 -8.85 7.56
N LYS A 319 -12.24 -8.94 8.03
CA LYS A 319 -13.40 -8.26 7.43
C LYS A 319 -13.20 -6.73 7.34
N ASP A 320 -12.58 -6.14 8.35
CA ASP A 320 -12.37 -4.70 8.53
C ASP A 320 -10.93 -4.41 8.99
N SER A 321 -9.98 -5.26 8.61
CA SER A 321 -8.60 -5.12 9.06
C SER A 321 -7.58 -5.38 7.95
N LEU A 322 -6.46 -4.69 8.08
CA LEU A 322 -5.33 -4.69 7.16
C LEU A 322 -4.02 -4.84 7.93
N LEU A 323 -3.02 -5.44 7.29
CA LEU A 323 -1.64 -5.17 7.60
C LEU A 323 -1.06 -4.24 6.54
N ILE A 324 -0.42 -3.17 6.97
CA ILE A 324 0.26 -2.22 6.10
C ILE A 324 1.75 -2.29 6.40
N ILE A 325 2.58 -2.30 5.36
CA ILE A 325 4.04 -2.27 5.49
C ILE A 325 4.61 -1.06 4.74
N SER A 326 5.68 -0.51 5.28
CA SER A 326 6.43 0.58 4.65
C SER A 326 7.91 0.48 5.00
N PRO A 327 8.82 0.77 4.06
CA PRO A 327 10.24 0.77 4.36
C PRO A 327 10.57 1.91 5.31
N ALA A 328 11.49 1.62 6.22
CA ALA A 328 12.19 2.58 7.04
C ALA A 328 13.71 2.39 6.84
N ASN A 329 14.53 3.23 7.46
CA ASN A 329 15.98 3.06 7.37
C ASN A 329 16.39 1.68 7.92
N LYS A 330 16.93 0.81 7.09
CA LYS A 330 17.38 -0.56 7.40
C LYS A 330 16.32 -1.49 7.98
N ARG A 331 15.03 -1.20 7.75
CA ARG A 331 13.94 -2.06 8.23
C ARG A 331 12.66 -1.86 7.41
N ILE A 332 11.72 -2.75 7.61
CA ILE A 332 10.33 -2.62 7.16
C ILE A 332 9.45 -2.54 8.40
N ASP A 333 8.74 -1.43 8.53
CA ASP A 333 7.73 -1.25 9.57
C ASP A 333 6.40 -1.88 9.12
N ALA A 334 5.69 -2.48 10.06
CA ALA A 334 4.36 -3.04 9.86
C ALA A 334 3.35 -2.47 10.87
N TRP A 335 2.16 -2.13 10.39
CA TRP A 335 1.03 -1.67 11.20
C TRP A 335 -0.15 -2.61 11.02
N ARG A 336 -0.58 -3.22 12.11
CA ARG A 336 -1.89 -3.88 12.17
C ARG A 336 -2.95 -2.79 12.26
N THR A 337 -3.81 -2.73 11.27
CA THR A 337 -4.75 -1.62 11.07
C THR A 337 -6.18 -2.15 11.12
N SER A 338 -7.05 -1.47 11.86
CA SER A 338 -8.48 -1.73 11.89
C SER A 338 -9.23 -0.53 11.33
N LEU A 339 -10.24 -0.81 10.51
CA LEU A 339 -11.18 0.19 10.01
C LEU A 339 -12.47 0.03 10.79
N LYS A 340 -12.76 0.99 11.65
CA LYS A 340 -13.94 0.95 12.52
C LYS A 340 -14.96 1.98 12.05
N PRO A 341 -16.27 1.75 12.19
CA PRO A 341 -17.23 2.83 12.14
C PRO A 341 -16.80 3.95 13.09
N SER A 342 -17.05 5.20 12.72
CA SER A 342 -16.74 6.33 13.62
C SER A 342 -17.32 6.05 15.00
N PRO A 343 -16.54 6.11 16.07
CA PRO A 343 -17.00 5.71 17.39
C PRO A 343 -18.07 6.66 17.89
N VAL A 344 -19.02 6.13 18.65
CA VAL A 344 -20.02 6.94 19.34
C VAL A 344 -19.31 7.69 20.47
N VAL A 345 -19.41 9.01 20.45
CA VAL A 345 -18.91 9.84 21.55
C VAL A 345 -19.89 9.76 22.72
N SER A 346 -19.37 9.47 23.90
CA SER A 346 -20.14 9.38 25.13
C SER A 346 -19.65 10.39 26.16
N ASP A 347 -20.48 11.37 26.49
CA ASP A 347 -20.17 12.38 27.49
C ASP A 347 -20.14 11.79 28.94
N SER A 348 -20.61 10.55 29.12
CA SER A 348 -20.51 9.85 30.39
C SER A 348 -19.13 9.28 30.68
N LEU A 349 -18.27 9.18 29.66
CA LEU A 349 -16.89 8.71 29.85
C LEU A 349 -15.99 9.83 30.33
N ALA A 350 -15.23 9.56 31.38
CA ALA A 350 -14.26 10.52 31.90
C ALA A 350 -13.18 10.86 30.87
N VAL A 351 -13.03 12.14 30.61
CA VAL A 351 -12.02 12.65 29.67
C VAL A 351 -10.61 12.50 30.25
N PRO A 352 -9.64 11.93 29.53
CA PRO A 352 -8.25 11.86 29.98
C PRO A 352 -7.68 13.25 30.31
N LYS A 353 -6.79 13.35 31.28
CA LYS A 353 -6.21 14.62 31.77
C LYS A 353 -4.69 14.57 31.81
N GLY A 354 -4.06 15.74 31.89
CA GLY A 354 -2.61 15.84 32.09
C GLY A 354 -1.80 15.21 30.98
N ILE A 355 -2.19 15.41 29.72
CA ILE A 355 -1.49 14.87 28.55
C ILE A 355 -0.15 15.57 28.44
N LEU A 356 0.94 14.79 28.55
CA LEU A 356 2.31 15.26 28.46
C LEU A 356 3.10 14.41 27.45
N PHE A 357 3.78 15.08 26.52
CA PHE A 357 4.73 14.46 25.62
C PHE A 357 6.14 14.96 25.93
N ALA A 358 7.04 14.04 26.28
CA ALA A 358 8.42 14.36 26.57
C ALA A 358 9.34 13.18 26.18
N LYS A 359 10.45 13.50 25.52
CA LYS A 359 11.47 12.50 25.11
C LYS A 359 10.87 11.30 24.37
N GLY A 360 9.92 11.57 23.45
CA GLY A 360 9.24 10.53 22.67
C GLY A 360 8.09 9.79 23.40
N MET A 361 7.96 9.98 24.71
CA MET A 361 6.93 9.32 25.52
C MET A 361 5.72 10.23 25.71
N LEU A 362 4.53 9.74 25.35
CA LEU A 362 3.25 10.37 25.68
C LEU A 362 2.65 9.70 26.89
N THR A 363 2.22 10.49 27.87
CA THR A 363 1.59 10.03 29.12
C THR A 363 0.35 10.86 29.42
N TRP A 364 -0.61 10.28 30.15
CA TRP A 364 -1.82 10.94 30.62
C TRP A 364 -2.39 10.28 31.87
N SER A 365 -3.39 10.88 32.49
CA SER A 365 -4.13 10.31 33.61
C SER A 365 -5.54 9.95 33.17
N SER A 366 -5.97 8.74 33.48
CA SER A 366 -7.30 8.22 33.16
C SER A 366 -7.62 6.99 34.00
N ASN A 367 -8.89 6.74 34.26
CA ASN A 367 -9.38 5.50 34.90
C ASN A 367 -9.85 4.45 33.87
N ALA A 368 -9.79 4.74 32.59
CA ALA A 368 -10.11 3.78 31.55
C ALA A 368 -8.94 2.85 31.28
N ASP A 369 -9.24 1.59 30.91
CA ASP A 369 -8.25 0.58 30.58
C ASP A 369 -7.64 0.81 29.18
N ALA A 370 -8.44 1.37 28.26
CA ALA A 370 -8.03 1.58 26.88
C ALA A 370 -8.24 3.03 26.42
N HIS A 371 -7.41 3.47 25.50
CA HIS A 371 -7.43 4.81 24.93
C HIS A 371 -7.21 4.80 23.41
N VAL A 372 -7.68 5.84 22.74
CA VAL A 372 -7.30 6.16 21.37
C VAL A 372 -6.50 7.44 21.38
N VAL A 373 -5.30 7.38 20.84
CA VAL A 373 -4.36 8.50 20.69
C VAL A 373 -4.27 8.88 19.22
N THR A 374 -4.56 10.15 18.90
CA THR A 374 -4.42 10.69 17.55
C THR A 374 -3.37 11.78 17.53
N PRO A 375 -2.17 11.54 16.99
CA PRO A 375 -1.19 12.59 16.76
C PRO A 375 -1.68 13.52 15.65
N VAL A 376 -1.63 14.83 15.87
CA VAL A 376 -1.98 15.85 14.88
C VAL A 376 -0.74 16.68 14.62
N LEU A 377 -0.18 16.55 13.42
CA LEU A 377 0.95 17.35 12.97
C LEU A 377 0.47 18.80 12.77
N ILE A 378 1.12 19.76 13.42
CA ILE A 378 0.77 21.18 13.31
C ILE A 378 1.88 22.02 12.69
N GLU A 379 3.14 21.61 12.86
CA GLU A 379 4.30 22.26 12.23
C GLU A 379 5.27 21.23 11.68
N LYS A 380 5.79 21.50 10.50
CA LYS A 380 6.78 20.68 9.82
C LYS A 380 8.14 20.83 10.46
N ALA A 381 8.94 19.76 10.46
CA ALA A 381 10.35 19.87 10.71
C ALA A 381 11.07 20.61 9.55
N ALA A 382 12.13 21.30 9.86
CA ALA A 382 12.99 21.95 8.84
C ALA A 382 13.49 20.88 7.84
N GLY A 383 13.39 21.19 6.55
CA GLY A 383 13.79 20.27 5.47
C GLY A 383 12.67 19.31 4.97
N TYR A 384 11.48 19.32 5.56
CA TYR A 384 10.33 18.53 5.10
C TYR A 384 9.32 19.41 4.34
N ALA A 385 9.72 19.88 3.15
CA ALA A 385 8.92 20.82 2.36
C ALA A 385 7.52 20.32 1.96
N ASP A 386 7.33 19.01 1.89
CA ASP A 386 6.13 18.39 1.34
C ASP A 386 5.17 17.81 2.38
N THR A 387 5.41 18.03 3.68
CA THR A 387 4.52 17.53 4.74
C THR A 387 3.34 18.47 4.92
N GLU A 388 2.15 18.01 4.67
CA GLU A 388 0.91 18.75 5.00
C GLU A 388 0.58 18.59 6.48
N VAL A 389 -0.08 19.58 7.07
CA VAL A 389 -0.65 19.47 8.42
C VAL A 389 -1.86 18.56 8.35
N LEU A 390 -1.73 17.34 8.88
CA LEU A 390 -2.76 16.29 8.79
C LEU A 390 -2.82 15.49 10.09
N PRO A 391 -4.01 15.01 10.48
CA PRO A 391 -4.12 14.01 11.53
C PRO A 391 -3.46 12.71 11.04
N HIS A 392 -2.70 12.09 11.93
CA HIS A 392 -2.20 10.74 11.72
C HIS A 392 -3.31 9.72 11.99
N ALA A 393 -3.10 8.48 11.55
CA ALA A 393 -3.94 7.38 11.98
C ALA A 393 -3.94 7.28 13.51
N SER A 394 -5.10 7.00 14.07
CA SER A 394 -5.26 6.86 15.52
C SER A 394 -4.62 5.57 16.00
N ILE A 395 -4.02 5.59 17.19
CA ILE A 395 -3.36 4.45 17.81
C ILE A 395 -4.18 4.01 19.03
N ARG A 396 -4.58 2.73 19.06
CA ARG A 396 -5.18 2.16 20.26
C ARG A 396 -4.09 1.79 21.25
N VAL A 397 -4.27 2.21 22.51
CA VAL A 397 -3.32 2.03 23.60
C VAL A 397 -4.03 1.44 24.80
N GLU A 398 -3.50 0.35 25.34
CA GLU A 398 -3.90 -0.16 26.64
C GLU A 398 -3.05 0.54 27.73
N GLY A 399 -3.73 1.07 28.76
CA GLY A 399 -3.10 1.87 29.80
C GLY A 399 -2.95 3.36 29.44
N THR A 400 -2.03 4.06 30.08
CA THR A 400 -1.94 5.53 30.11
C THR A 400 -0.59 6.08 29.61
N LYS A 401 0.14 5.33 28.79
CA LYS A 401 1.41 5.75 28.18
C LYS A 401 1.71 5.03 26.89
N ILE A 402 2.43 5.70 25.99
CA ILE A 402 2.92 5.13 24.73
C ILE A 402 4.21 5.80 24.29
N ASP A 403 5.17 5.02 23.79
CA ASP A 403 6.36 5.53 23.11
C ASP A 403 6.01 5.86 21.65
N LEU A 404 6.04 7.13 21.29
CA LEU A 404 5.78 7.66 19.96
C LEU A 404 7.05 8.21 19.29
N GLY A 405 8.19 8.26 19.97
CA GLY A 405 9.39 8.90 19.46
C GLY A 405 9.88 8.36 18.13
N ARG A 406 9.70 7.05 17.89
CA ARG A 406 10.02 6.44 16.60
C ARG A 406 8.85 6.42 15.59
N GLN A 407 7.65 6.81 15.99
CA GLN A 407 6.44 6.76 15.18
C GLN A 407 6.11 8.09 14.51
N LEU A 408 6.77 9.17 14.93
CA LEU A 408 6.54 10.53 14.49
C LEU A 408 7.74 11.08 13.73
N LEU A 409 7.53 12.15 12.97
CA LEU A 409 8.61 12.87 12.29
C LEU A 409 9.47 13.61 13.32
N ILE A 410 10.77 13.36 13.28
CA ILE A 410 11.73 14.03 14.17
C ILE A 410 11.77 15.53 13.87
N GLY A 411 11.76 16.35 14.90
CA GLY A 411 11.80 17.82 14.83
C GLY A 411 10.49 18.47 14.39
N ALA A 412 9.40 17.71 14.20
CA ALA A 412 8.08 18.24 13.90
C ALA A 412 7.28 18.49 15.18
N THR A 413 6.36 19.46 15.11
CA THR A 413 5.49 19.83 16.24
C THR A 413 4.14 19.15 16.14
N TYR A 414 3.69 18.53 17.24
CA TYR A 414 2.44 17.80 17.32
C TYR A 414 1.55 18.30 18.46
N ILE A 415 0.24 18.17 18.26
CA ILE A 415 -0.76 18.10 19.33
C ILE A 415 -1.25 16.66 19.39
N PHE A 416 -1.47 16.13 20.58
CA PHE A 416 -2.00 14.79 20.78
C PHE A 416 -3.42 14.88 21.31
N GLU A 417 -4.36 14.25 20.58
CA GLU A 417 -5.71 14.01 21.06
C GLU A 417 -5.78 12.64 21.72
N VAL A 418 -6.27 12.59 22.96
CA VAL A 418 -6.45 11.34 23.71
C VAL A 418 -7.90 11.21 24.12
N ARG A 419 -8.50 10.05 23.82
CA ARG A 419 -9.86 9.69 24.20
C ARG A 419 -9.85 8.39 24.98
N ALA A 420 -10.59 8.31 26.08
CA ALA A 420 -10.86 7.04 26.76
C ALA A 420 -11.81 6.19 25.92
N VAL A 421 -11.65 4.86 26.00
CA VAL A 421 -12.49 3.90 25.28
C VAL A 421 -13.11 2.93 26.29
N ASP A 422 -14.42 2.70 26.23
CA ASP A 422 -15.09 1.70 27.05
C ASP A 422 -15.13 0.31 26.37
N ARG A 423 -15.73 -0.65 27.07
CA ARG A 423 -15.84 -2.03 26.58
C ARG A 423 -16.78 -2.18 25.38
N GLU A 424 -17.72 -1.26 25.22
CA GLU A 424 -18.64 -1.19 24.08
C GLU A 424 -18.02 -0.46 22.87
N GLY A 425 -16.80 0.06 23.01
CA GLY A 425 -16.09 0.79 21.94
C GLY A 425 -16.52 2.25 21.79
N ARG A 426 -17.33 2.81 22.74
CA ARG A 426 -17.64 4.24 22.78
C ARG A 426 -16.40 5.01 23.28
N VAL A 427 -16.26 6.25 22.84
CA VAL A 427 -15.11 7.09 23.22
C VAL A 427 -15.57 8.33 24.01
N SER A 428 -14.70 8.82 24.90
CA SER A 428 -14.92 10.12 25.53
C SER A 428 -14.74 11.26 24.52
N PRO A 429 -15.21 12.47 24.82
CA PRO A 429 -14.71 13.67 24.17
C PRO A 429 -13.16 13.71 24.21
N PRO A 430 -12.50 14.33 23.19
CA PRO A 430 -11.05 14.37 23.15
C PRO A 430 -10.48 15.34 24.20
N SER A 431 -9.40 14.91 24.83
CA SER A 431 -8.49 15.83 25.53
C SER A 431 -7.27 16.10 24.65
N ARG A 432 -6.70 17.30 24.73
CA ARG A 432 -5.58 17.73 23.88
C ARG A 432 -4.36 18.10 24.70
N SER A 433 -3.18 17.73 24.22
CA SER A 433 -1.91 18.24 24.75
C SER A 433 -1.68 19.71 24.32
N VAL A 434 -0.71 20.34 24.97
CA VAL A 434 -0.04 21.50 24.39
C VAL A 434 0.81 21.07 23.19
N PRO A 435 1.11 21.99 22.23
CA PRO A 435 2.06 21.72 21.17
C PRO A 435 3.41 21.22 21.71
N SER A 436 3.91 20.16 21.13
CA SER A 436 5.17 19.52 21.57
C SER A 436 6.00 19.07 20.36
N VAL A 437 7.32 19.24 20.44
CA VAL A 437 8.27 18.81 19.40
C VAL A 437 8.73 17.38 19.67
N ASN A 438 8.75 16.55 18.60
CA ASN A 438 9.27 15.18 18.66
C ASN A 438 10.80 15.16 18.46
#